data_5491af1a01553c608e0b2dc1a141dcbb
#
_entry.id   5491af1a01553c608e0b2dc1a141dcbb
#
_cell.length_a   1.000
_cell.length_b   1.000
_cell.length_c   1.000
_cell.angle_alpha   90.00
_cell.angle_beta   90.00
_cell.angle_gamma   90.00
#
_symmetry.space_group_name_H-M   'P 1'
#
loop_
_entity.id
_entity.type
_entity.pdbx_description
1 polymer ?
#
loop_
_entity_poly.entity_id
_entity_poly.type
_entity_poly.pdbx_seq_one_letter_code
_entity_poly.pdbx_strand_id
1 'polypeptide(L)'
;KDRVLRTRLDVNGKQVVAYTGHLDYTHYACYLPRGYSGVTWKKLETPVTDKAEIEKANNESLRDESIRLLIEDATKSDADFVILGGDFNEPSHLDWTEETKGLWDHNGAVVDWVCSKLLYEAGFRDAYRVKYPNPITHPGFTFPSDNPAMPVERLTWAPEADERDRIDFI
;
A
#
# COMPACT_ATOMS: atom_id res chain seq x y z
N LYS A 1 4.01 -16.88 0.27
CA LYS A 1 2.80 -17.48 -0.37
C LYS A 1 2.28 -16.40 -1.27
N ASP A 2 2.64 -16.49 -2.53
CA ASP A 2 2.33 -15.50 -3.54
C ASP A 2 0.81 -15.42 -3.73
N ARG A 3 0.28 -14.26 -3.49
CA ARG A 3 -1.14 -13.93 -3.70
C ARG A 3 -1.30 -13.02 -4.90
N VAL A 4 -0.45 -13.20 -5.91
CA VAL A 4 -0.51 -12.47 -7.16
C VAL A 4 -0.93 -13.41 -8.27
N LEU A 5 -1.99 -13.08 -8.96
CA LEU A 5 -2.46 -13.78 -10.16
C LEU A 5 -2.05 -12.98 -11.39
N ARG A 6 -1.73 -13.68 -12.45
CA ARG A 6 -1.39 -13.11 -13.75
C ARG A 6 -2.31 -13.65 -14.82
N THR A 7 -2.80 -12.78 -15.68
CA THR A 7 -3.53 -13.16 -16.90
C THR A 7 -2.98 -12.42 -18.10
N ARG A 8 -3.18 -12.99 -19.28
CA ARG A 8 -2.85 -12.36 -20.56
C ARG A 8 -4.13 -12.21 -21.38
N LEU A 9 -4.33 -11.04 -21.92
CA LEU A 9 -5.51 -10.65 -22.68
C LEU A 9 -5.09 -10.11 -24.04
N ASP A 10 -5.86 -10.40 -25.08
CA ASP A 10 -5.82 -9.65 -26.33
C ASP A 10 -6.94 -8.60 -26.29
N VAL A 11 -6.58 -7.34 -26.42
CA VAL A 11 -7.52 -6.23 -26.43
C VAL A 11 -7.31 -5.45 -27.73
N ASN A 12 -8.17 -5.71 -28.70
CA ASN A 12 -8.10 -5.08 -30.03
C ASN A 12 -6.73 -5.25 -30.72
N GLY A 13 -6.16 -6.44 -30.62
CA GLY A 13 -4.84 -6.78 -31.20
C GLY A 13 -3.64 -6.32 -30.39
N LYS A 14 -3.87 -5.76 -29.19
CA LYS A 14 -2.83 -5.41 -28.22
C LYS A 14 -2.73 -6.47 -27.14
N GLN A 15 -1.53 -6.89 -26.84
CA GLN A 15 -1.28 -7.84 -25.77
C GLN A 15 -1.20 -7.11 -24.44
N VAL A 16 -2.08 -7.45 -23.51
CA VAL A 16 -2.14 -6.89 -22.16
C VAL A 16 -1.81 -7.99 -21.16
N VAL A 17 -0.86 -7.75 -20.28
CA VAL A 17 -0.67 -8.59 -19.08
C VAL A 17 -1.24 -7.86 -17.89
N ALA A 18 -2.18 -8.50 -17.22
CA ALA A 18 -2.81 -7.98 -16.02
C ALA A 18 -2.43 -8.84 -14.82
N TYR A 19 -1.97 -8.18 -13.77
CA TYR A 19 -1.74 -8.76 -12.45
C TYR A 19 -2.81 -8.28 -11.49
N THR A 20 -3.27 -9.17 -10.61
CA THR A 20 -4.04 -8.78 -9.44
C THR A 20 -3.41 -9.41 -8.22
N GLY A 21 -3.26 -8.62 -7.16
CA GLY A 21 -2.60 -9.03 -5.95
C GLY A 21 -3.42 -8.73 -4.70
N HIS A 22 -3.27 -9.60 -3.70
CA HIS A 22 -3.62 -9.32 -2.32
C HIS A 22 -2.40 -9.72 -1.50
N LEU A 23 -1.59 -8.74 -1.13
CA LEU A 23 -0.32 -8.95 -0.43
C LEU A 23 -0.56 -9.28 1.05
N ASP A 24 0.50 -9.64 1.74
CA ASP A 24 0.43 -10.03 3.14
C ASP A 24 -0.02 -8.86 4.02
N TYR A 25 -1.03 -9.07 4.86
CA TYR A 25 -1.55 -8.09 5.81
C TYR A 25 -0.75 -8.03 7.12
N THR A 26 0.12 -9.00 7.36
CA THR A 26 0.92 -9.03 8.59
C THR A 26 2.03 -7.96 8.57
N HIS A 27 2.55 -7.60 9.73
CA HIS A 27 3.53 -6.53 9.85
C HIS A 27 3.04 -5.20 9.22
N TYR A 28 1.80 -4.80 9.55
CA TYR A 28 1.17 -3.59 9.04
C TYR A 28 1.77 -2.35 9.71
N ALA A 29 2.98 -1.98 9.28
CA ALA A 29 3.85 -1.04 9.97
C ALA A 29 3.34 0.41 10.00
N CYS A 30 2.39 0.78 9.14
CA CYS A 30 1.75 2.10 9.18
C CYS A 30 0.93 2.35 10.47
N TYR A 31 0.70 1.33 11.27
CA TYR A 31 0.10 1.48 12.60
C TYR A 31 1.09 1.94 13.67
N LEU A 32 2.39 1.77 13.48
CA LEU A 32 3.41 2.15 14.44
C LEU A 32 3.36 3.66 14.78
N PRO A 33 3.32 4.59 13.81
CA PRO A 33 3.15 6.01 14.10
C PRO A 33 1.81 6.34 14.77
N ARG A 34 0.79 5.54 14.53
CA ARG A 34 -0.55 5.66 15.12
C ARG A 34 -0.66 5.09 16.54
N GLY A 35 0.45 4.59 17.09
CA GLY A 35 0.50 4.03 18.43
C GLY A 35 -0.09 2.62 18.56
N TYR A 36 -0.06 1.84 17.47
CA TYR A 36 -0.53 0.45 17.46
C TYR A 36 0.50 -0.49 16.85
N SER A 37 0.51 -1.72 17.32
CA SER A 37 1.36 -2.78 16.75
C SER A 37 0.73 -3.32 15.46
N GLY A 38 1.46 -3.28 14.36
CA GLY A 38 1.05 -3.90 13.09
C GLY A 38 1.12 -5.44 13.08
N VAL A 39 1.48 -6.07 14.22
CA VAL A 39 1.59 -7.53 14.38
C VAL A 39 0.53 -8.06 15.33
N THR A 40 0.37 -7.40 16.48
CA THR A 40 -0.52 -7.85 17.55
C THR A 40 -1.82 -7.07 17.61
N TRP A 41 -1.92 -5.96 16.87
CA TRP A 41 -3.05 -5.02 16.83
C TRP A 41 -3.33 -4.33 18.18
N LYS A 42 -2.39 -4.43 19.11
CA LYS A 42 -2.52 -3.84 20.44
C LYS A 42 -1.98 -2.42 20.43
N LYS A 43 -2.58 -1.57 21.24
CA LYS A 43 -2.09 -0.22 21.51
C LYS A 43 -0.69 -0.29 22.14
N LEU A 44 0.20 0.55 21.66
CA LEU A 44 1.55 0.74 22.20
C LEU A 44 1.54 1.79 23.32
N GLU A 45 2.55 1.78 24.17
CA GLU A 45 2.73 2.82 25.19
C GLU A 45 3.03 4.19 24.56
N THR A 46 3.81 4.17 23.47
CA THR A 46 4.15 5.36 22.68
C THR A 46 4.15 5.04 21.20
N PRO A 47 3.73 5.98 20.33
CA PRO A 47 3.90 5.83 18.89
C PRO A 47 5.37 5.68 18.49
N VAL A 48 5.63 4.90 17.46
CA VAL A 48 6.95 4.76 16.84
C VAL A 48 6.97 5.58 15.56
N THR A 49 7.75 6.65 15.53
CA THR A 49 7.82 7.59 14.39
C THR A 49 9.18 7.59 13.69
N ASP A 50 10.13 6.83 14.19
CA ASP A 50 11.43 6.67 13.54
C ASP A 50 11.27 5.92 12.21
N LYS A 51 11.71 6.57 11.13
CA LYS A 51 11.59 6.04 9.77
C LYS A 51 12.24 4.66 9.63
N ALA A 52 13.44 4.50 10.18
CA ALA A 52 14.19 3.25 10.00
C ALA A 52 13.55 2.08 10.75
N GLU A 53 12.96 2.34 11.92
CA GLU A 53 12.20 1.34 12.67
C GLU A 53 10.94 0.94 11.94
N ILE A 54 10.19 1.90 11.36
CA ILE A 54 8.98 1.63 10.58
C ILE A 54 9.31 0.81 9.34
N GLU A 55 10.30 1.22 8.55
CA GLU A 55 10.70 0.52 7.33
C GLU A 55 11.22 -0.89 7.64
N LYS A 56 11.98 -1.05 8.71
CA LYS A 56 12.44 -2.37 9.17
C LYS A 56 11.26 -3.28 9.52
N ALA A 57 10.29 -2.78 10.29
CA ALA A 57 9.10 -3.55 10.66
C ALA A 57 8.25 -3.90 9.43
N ASN A 58 8.14 -3.00 8.46
CA ASN A 58 7.43 -3.21 7.22
C ASN A 58 8.04 -4.36 6.40
N ASN A 59 9.36 -4.41 6.32
CA ASN A 59 10.09 -5.41 5.52
C ASN A 59 10.04 -6.83 6.11
N GLU A 60 9.56 -7.01 7.33
CA GLU A 60 9.30 -8.35 7.88
C GLU A 60 8.12 -9.07 7.22
N SER A 61 7.30 -8.38 6.46
CA SER A 61 6.09 -8.93 5.80
C SER A 61 6.34 -9.72 4.53
N LEU A 62 7.51 -9.60 3.92
CA LEU A 62 7.87 -10.18 2.61
C LEU A 62 6.98 -9.69 1.44
N ARG A 63 6.31 -8.54 1.57
CA ARG A 63 5.55 -7.92 0.47
C ARG A 63 6.45 -7.49 -0.66
N ASP A 64 7.61 -6.95 -0.35
CA ASP A 64 8.59 -6.50 -1.32
C ASP A 64 9.15 -7.64 -2.18
N GLU A 65 9.35 -8.84 -1.64
CA GLU A 65 9.73 -10.01 -2.44
C GLU A 65 8.67 -10.35 -3.48
N SER A 66 7.39 -10.29 -3.11
CA SER A 66 6.29 -10.55 -4.05
C SER A 66 6.27 -9.51 -5.17
N ILE A 67 6.50 -8.23 -4.85
CA ILE A 67 6.60 -7.15 -5.85
C ILE A 67 7.84 -7.31 -6.73
N ARG A 68 9.01 -7.68 -6.17
CA ARG A 68 10.22 -7.95 -6.97
C ARG A 68 10.02 -9.07 -7.98
N LEU A 69 9.39 -10.17 -7.57
CA LEU A 69 9.06 -11.30 -8.45
C LEU A 69 8.09 -10.86 -9.56
N LEU A 70 7.09 -10.04 -9.23
CA LEU A 70 6.15 -9.48 -10.21
C LEU A 70 6.89 -8.59 -11.22
N ILE A 71 7.75 -7.69 -10.77
CA ILE A 71 8.55 -6.81 -11.62
C ILE A 71 9.44 -7.65 -12.55
N GLU A 72 10.08 -8.69 -12.02
CA GLU A 72 10.91 -9.59 -12.82
C GLU A 72 10.10 -10.30 -13.93
N ASP A 73 8.90 -10.78 -13.61
CA ASP A 73 8.00 -11.39 -14.60
C ASP A 73 7.48 -10.38 -15.62
N ALA A 74 7.09 -9.20 -15.16
CA ALA A 74 6.60 -8.12 -16.01
C ALA A 74 7.64 -7.62 -17.00
N THR A 75 8.89 -7.48 -16.56
CA THR A 75 10.00 -7.03 -17.44
C THR A 75 10.41 -8.05 -18.50
N LYS A 76 10.12 -9.33 -18.28
CA LYS A 76 10.31 -10.40 -19.27
C LYS A 76 9.14 -10.53 -20.25
N SER A 77 8.06 -9.81 -20.00
CA SER A 77 6.85 -9.87 -20.82
C SER A 77 7.06 -9.11 -22.14
N ASP A 78 6.56 -9.67 -23.24
CA ASP A 78 6.46 -9.05 -24.56
C ASP A 78 5.12 -8.29 -24.76
N ALA A 79 4.41 -7.99 -23.66
CA ALA A 79 3.13 -7.31 -23.72
C ALA A 79 3.26 -5.84 -24.12
N ASP A 80 2.27 -5.34 -24.87
CA ASP A 80 2.15 -3.90 -25.19
C ASP A 80 1.87 -3.07 -23.93
N PHE A 81 1.12 -3.65 -22.96
CA PHE A 81 0.75 -3.02 -21.69
C PHE A 81 0.82 -4.01 -20.54
N VAL A 82 1.28 -3.51 -19.40
CA VAL A 82 1.23 -4.24 -18.13
C VAL A 82 0.38 -3.43 -17.16
N ILE A 83 -0.60 -4.09 -16.53
CA ILE A 83 -1.48 -3.49 -15.55
C ILE A 83 -1.38 -4.31 -14.26
N LEU A 84 -1.25 -3.63 -13.14
CA LEU A 84 -1.29 -4.24 -11.81
C LEU A 84 -2.37 -3.55 -10.99
N GLY A 85 -3.21 -4.35 -10.32
CA GLY A 85 -4.18 -3.84 -9.35
C GLY A 85 -4.35 -4.76 -8.17
N GLY A 86 -4.77 -4.23 -7.04
CA GLY A 86 -5.07 -5.00 -5.85
C GLY A 86 -4.76 -4.32 -4.53
N ASP A 87 -4.99 -5.07 -3.46
CA ASP A 87 -4.69 -4.67 -2.09
C ASP A 87 -3.22 -5.01 -1.76
N PHE A 88 -2.44 -3.99 -1.48
CA PHE A 88 -1.02 -4.17 -1.15
C PHE A 88 -0.80 -4.33 0.35
N ASN A 89 -1.80 -4.07 1.18
CA ASN A 89 -1.65 -4.01 2.64
C ASN A 89 -0.45 -3.14 3.07
N GLU A 90 -0.17 -2.11 2.30
CA GLU A 90 0.91 -1.15 2.49
C GLU A 90 0.51 0.16 1.81
N PRO A 91 0.67 1.33 2.46
CA PRO A 91 0.40 2.62 1.81
C PRO A 91 1.37 2.94 0.66
N SER A 92 1.13 4.04 -0.05
CA SER A 92 2.04 4.52 -1.08
C SER A 92 3.10 5.48 -0.51
N HIS A 93 4.34 5.37 -1.02
CA HIS A 93 5.38 6.38 -0.77
C HIS A 93 4.99 7.78 -1.27
N LEU A 94 4.01 7.88 -2.18
CA LEU A 94 3.46 9.15 -2.68
C LEU A 94 2.43 9.76 -1.73
N ASP A 95 2.02 9.03 -0.70
CA ASP A 95 0.97 9.44 0.24
C ASP A 95 1.52 9.81 1.62
N TRP A 96 2.68 9.24 2.01
CA TRP A 96 3.34 9.49 3.29
C TRP A 96 4.55 10.41 3.12
N THR A 97 4.29 11.67 2.81
CA THR A 97 5.27 12.68 2.42
C THR A 97 5.45 13.77 3.49
N GLU A 98 6.40 14.68 3.29
CA GLU A 98 6.58 15.86 4.13
C GLU A 98 5.30 16.71 4.26
N GLU A 99 4.47 16.75 3.19
CA GLU A 99 3.23 17.52 3.18
C GLU A 99 2.10 16.87 3.99
N THR A 100 2.14 15.53 4.13
CA THR A 100 1.10 14.74 4.80
C THR A 100 1.49 14.25 6.20
N LYS A 101 2.73 14.45 6.62
CA LYS A 101 3.26 13.91 7.89
C LYS A 101 2.50 14.34 9.15
N GLY A 102 1.77 15.45 9.10
CA GLY A 102 0.94 15.95 10.19
C GLY A 102 -0.54 15.59 10.09
N LEU A 103 -0.93 14.79 9.09
CA LEU A 103 -2.31 14.38 8.83
C LEU A 103 -2.51 12.89 9.16
N TRP A 104 -3.76 12.50 9.38
CA TRP A 104 -4.20 11.10 9.52
C TRP A 104 -3.35 10.28 10.50
N ASP A 105 -2.96 10.94 11.58
CA ASP A 105 -2.12 10.38 12.65
C ASP A 105 -0.81 9.73 12.15
N HIS A 106 -0.22 10.30 11.08
CA HIS A 106 1.15 9.95 10.69
C HIS A 106 2.17 10.39 11.73
N ASN A 107 1.81 11.33 12.62
CA ASN A 107 2.61 11.78 13.77
C ASN A 107 4.04 12.20 13.41
N GLY A 108 4.20 12.85 12.25
CA GLY A 108 5.48 13.33 11.76
C GLY A 108 6.26 12.32 10.91
N ALA A 109 5.79 11.09 10.77
CA ALA A 109 6.47 10.08 9.97
C ALA A 109 6.36 10.37 8.47
N VAL A 110 7.51 10.26 7.79
CA VAL A 110 7.65 10.25 6.32
C VAL A 110 8.29 8.93 5.93
N VAL A 111 7.62 8.12 5.16
CA VAL A 111 8.03 6.73 4.92
C VAL A 111 8.07 6.42 3.43
N ASP A 112 9.18 5.85 2.99
CA ASP A 112 9.35 5.34 1.62
C ASP A 112 8.80 3.91 1.51
N TRP A 113 7.47 3.78 1.51
CA TRP A 113 6.81 2.48 1.43
C TRP A 113 7.31 1.66 0.25
N VAL A 114 7.86 0.48 0.55
CA VAL A 114 8.75 -0.24 -0.36
C VAL A 114 8.05 -0.77 -1.61
N CYS A 115 6.83 -1.28 -1.50
CA CYS A 115 6.13 -1.88 -2.64
C CYS A 115 5.85 -0.87 -3.74
N SER A 116 5.25 0.25 -3.38
CA SER A 116 4.94 1.32 -4.33
C SER A 116 6.19 1.98 -4.89
N LYS A 117 7.25 2.11 -4.08
CA LYS A 117 8.54 2.66 -4.52
C LYS A 117 9.24 1.76 -5.53
N LEU A 118 9.32 0.46 -5.28
CA LEU A 118 9.89 -0.51 -6.21
C LEU A 118 9.17 -0.50 -7.57
N LEU A 119 7.84 -0.46 -7.56
CA LEU A 119 7.05 -0.36 -8.78
C LEU A 119 7.33 0.93 -9.54
N TYR A 120 7.41 2.06 -8.84
CA TYR A 120 7.73 3.35 -9.45
C TYR A 120 9.11 3.34 -10.10
N GLU A 121 10.13 2.82 -9.43
CA GLU A 121 11.50 2.68 -9.92
C GLU A 121 11.58 1.72 -11.13
N ALA A 122 10.73 0.69 -11.16
CA ALA A 122 10.59 -0.23 -12.29
C ALA A 122 9.80 0.34 -13.49
N GLY A 123 9.32 1.58 -13.39
CA GLY A 123 8.62 2.26 -14.48
C GLY A 123 7.10 2.20 -14.43
N PHE A 124 6.52 1.52 -13.44
CA PHE A 124 5.07 1.59 -13.22
C PHE A 124 4.63 2.99 -12.78
N ARG A 125 3.40 3.31 -13.04
CA ARG A 125 2.78 4.58 -12.63
C ARG A 125 1.48 4.29 -11.90
N ASP A 126 1.33 4.88 -10.73
CA ASP A 126 0.11 4.87 -9.96
C ASP A 126 -0.95 5.71 -10.69
N ALA A 127 -1.96 5.06 -11.24
CA ALA A 127 -2.96 5.70 -12.09
C ALA A 127 -3.77 6.76 -11.32
N TYR A 128 -4.04 6.52 -10.03
CA TYR A 128 -4.74 7.50 -9.20
C TYR A 128 -3.89 8.75 -8.95
N ARG A 129 -2.60 8.60 -8.60
CA ARG A 129 -1.71 9.75 -8.39
C ARG A 129 -1.33 10.48 -9.68
N VAL A 130 -1.30 9.81 -10.81
CA VAL A 130 -1.20 10.48 -12.12
C VAL A 130 -2.40 11.40 -12.36
N LYS A 131 -3.61 10.95 -12.03
CA LYS A 131 -4.84 11.73 -12.18
C LYS A 131 -5.01 12.78 -11.08
N TYR A 132 -4.67 12.44 -9.86
CA TYR A 132 -4.84 13.25 -8.66
C TYR A 132 -3.52 13.35 -7.90
N PRO A 133 -2.60 14.22 -8.33
CA PRO A 133 -1.23 14.25 -7.80
C PRO A 133 -1.12 14.75 -6.36
N ASN A 134 -2.11 15.47 -5.85
CA ASN A 134 -2.08 16.02 -4.50
C ASN A 134 -2.79 15.09 -3.51
N PRO A 135 -2.06 14.42 -2.59
CA PRO A 135 -2.63 13.49 -1.62
C PRO A 135 -3.52 14.17 -0.56
N ILE A 136 -3.34 15.46 -0.31
CA ILE A 136 -4.14 16.19 0.68
C ILE A 136 -5.56 16.42 0.18
N THR A 137 -5.69 16.90 -1.06
CA THR A 137 -7.00 17.20 -1.64
C THR A 137 -7.73 15.96 -2.16
N HIS A 138 -6.97 14.93 -2.52
CA HIS A 138 -7.48 13.67 -3.05
C HIS A 138 -6.76 12.50 -2.37
N PRO A 139 -7.02 12.23 -1.08
CA PRO A 139 -6.34 11.16 -0.35
C PRO A 139 -6.61 9.78 -0.98
N GLY A 140 -7.83 9.53 -1.43
CA GLY A 140 -8.18 8.28 -2.10
C GLY A 140 -8.20 7.07 -1.17
N PHE A 141 -8.56 7.27 0.09
CA PHE A 141 -8.59 6.20 1.09
C PHE A 141 -9.40 4.99 0.61
N THR A 142 -8.85 3.82 0.84
CA THR A 142 -9.47 2.53 0.54
C THR A 142 -9.64 1.68 1.80
N PHE A 143 -8.88 1.98 2.86
CA PHE A 143 -8.96 1.30 4.15
C PHE A 143 -8.98 2.31 5.32
N PRO A 144 -9.76 2.06 6.39
CA PRO A 144 -10.84 1.06 6.46
C PRO A 144 -11.99 1.44 5.54
N SER A 145 -12.73 0.43 5.08
CA SER A 145 -13.91 0.67 4.24
C SER A 145 -15.04 1.24 5.06
N ASP A 146 -15.73 2.25 4.53
CA ASP A 146 -16.97 2.75 5.12
C ASP A 146 -18.13 1.82 4.73
N ASN A 147 -18.55 1.00 5.69
CA ASN A 147 -19.66 0.06 5.49
C ASN A 147 -20.69 0.20 6.59
N PRO A 148 -21.81 0.90 6.33
CA PRO A 148 -22.84 1.14 7.33
C PRO A 148 -23.58 -0.14 7.79
N ALA A 149 -23.40 -1.26 7.10
CA ALA A 149 -23.98 -2.55 7.48
C ALA A 149 -23.15 -3.29 8.55
N MET A 150 -21.97 -2.78 8.91
CA MET A 150 -21.09 -3.41 9.87
C MET A 150 -20.81 -2.49 11.06
N PRO A 151 -20.70 -3.04 12.28
CA PRO A 151 -20.22 -2.27 13.42
C PRO A 151 -18.80 -1.75 13.17
N VAL A 152 -18.52 -0.50 13.57
CA VAL A 152 -17.22 0.14 13.34
C VAL A 152 -16.05 -0.67 13.93
N GLU A 153 -16.25 -1.33 15.05
CA GLU A 153 -15.26 -2.18 15.72
C GLU A 153 -14.83 -3.40 14.88
N ARG A 154 -15.58 -3.70 13.81
CA ARG A 154 -15.22 -4.74 12.83
C ARG A 154 -14.55 -4.19 11.58
N LEU A 155 -14.49 -2.87 11.46
CA LEU A 155 -13.91 -2.19 10.30
C LEU A 155 -12.56 -1.53 10.64
N THR A 156 -12.22 -1.45 11.93
CA THR A 156 -11.04 -0.76 12.42
C THR A 156 -10.21 -1.65 13.34
N TRP A 157 -8.89 -1.50 13.28
CA TRP A 157 -7.91 -2.20 14.12
C TRP A 157 -7.13 -1.23 14.99
N ALA A 158 -7.23 0.08 14.71
CA ALA A 158 -6.66 1.16 15.50
C ALA A 158 -7.77 2.18 15.87
N PRO A 159 -8.76 1.80 16.71
CA PRO A 159 -10.02 2.53 16.88
C PRO A 159 -9.89 3.92 17.52
N GLU A 160 -8.74 4.24 18.11
CA GLU A 160 -8.50 5.56 18.70
C GLU A 160 -7.61 6.44 17.80
N ALA A 161 -7.27 5.97 16.59
CA ALA A 161 -6.44 6.68 15.64
C ALA A 161 -7.18 6.93 14.31
N ASP A 162 -6.75 7.94 13.57
CA ASP A 162 -7.14 8.08 12.17
C ASP A 162 -6.29 7.13 11.33
N GLU A 163 -6.81 5.92 11.11
CA GLU A 163 -6.08 4.83 10.44
C GLU A 163 -6.30 4.79 8.93
N ARG A 164 -6.93 5.83 8.36
CA ARG A 164 -7.24 5.87 6.94
C ARG A 164 -6.00 5.89 6.08
N ASP A 165 -5.92 4.93 5.17
CA ASP A 165 -4.87 4.83 4.16
C ASP A 165 -5.44 4.41 2.80
N ARG A 166 -4.70 4.68 1.75
CA ARG A 166 -4.91 4.11 0.44
C ARG A 166 -3.92 2.95 0.30
N ILE A 167 -4.43 1.73 0.30
CA ILE A 167 -3.65 0.49 0.22
C ILE A 167 -4.02 -0.36 -0.99
N ASP A 168 -5.08 0.03 -1.73
CA ASP A 168 -5.46 -0.56 -3.01
C ASP A 168 -5.02 0.34 -4.15
N PHE A 169 -4.41 -0.25 -5.15
CA PHE A 169 -3.78 0.46 -6.26
C PHE A 169 -4.15 -0.10 -7.62
N ILE A 170 -4.01 0.76 -8.64
CA ILE A 170 -3.98 0.43 -10.06
C ILE A 170 -2.88 1.26 -10.71
#